data_88888f27949273b4b0734a5f7bf2e6dc
#
_entry.id   88888f27949273b4b0734a5f7bf2e6dc
#
_cell.length_a   1.000
_cell.length_b   1.000
_cell.length_c   1.000
_cell.angle_alpha   90.00
_cell.angle_beta   90.00
_cell.angle_gamma   90.00
#
_symmetry.space_group_name_H-M   'P 1'
#
loop_
_entity.id
_entity.type
_entity.pdbx_description
1 polymer ?
#
loop_
_entity_poly.entity_id
_entity_poly.type
_entity_poly.pdbx_seq_one_letter_code
_entity_poly.pdbx_strand_id
1 'polypeptide(L)'
;LQAKTAAEIASELYDIACYYDLSASQNRCAITFKGLSENMGQVMDIFEDLVANAQGDEEILANYKADLLKKRADNKLNQEANFAALQRFAFFGGEAIQRTTLNNEQLEALTSDVLIGKVRDLLKKQHTILYYGPKDKAGLLADLKAHHQTPEVLEPLTRGNIAFQPTEQNKVCLANYNAPQLYFLQYSNLGKKFDVAVDPALKLYNEYNSGSMGAIVFQEMRESRSLAYMAFTEWINPSYLDDNYLFAAIIATQNDKMAQAIDAFDEIINNMPESEAAFKLAKEAVLTNLRTSRTIKDEVLWKYIANKDLGVTEDRNKAIFEKVQDMTFADLKAAQEQWIKDRKYTYCILGDLKDLDQDYLRKLGTVQIVSQKEMFGY
;
A
#
# COMPACT_ATOMS: atom_id res chain seq x y z
N LEU A 1 -34.68 -20.63 -11.19
CA LEU A 1 -34.71 -19.18 -11.10
C LEU A 1 -33.74 -18.65 -12.15
N GLN A 2 -34.18 -17.69 -12.96
CA GLN A 2 -33.31 -17.03 -13.94
C GLN A 2 -32.40 -16.06 -13.18
N ALA A 3 -31.09 -16.04 -13.48
CA ALA A 3 -30.16 -15.11 -12.86
C ALA A 3 -30.58 -13.66 -13.21
N LYS A 4 -30.57 -12.78 -12.20
CA LYS A 4 -30.86 -11.37 -12.40
C LYS A 4 -29.73 -10.68 -13.16
N THR A 5 -30.08 -9.75 -14.01
CA THR A 5 -29.12 -8.89 -14.69
C THR A 5 -28.54 -7.84 -13.73
N ALA A 6 -27.38 -7.28 -14.07
CA ALA A 6 -26.79 -6.19 -13.28
C ALA A 6 -27.73 -4.97 -13.14
N ALA A 7 -28.51 -4.67 -14.19
CA ALA A 7 -29.48 -3.58 -14.16
C ALA A 7 -30.66 -3.84 -13.20
N GLU A 8 -31.15 -5.09 -13.15
CA GLU A 8 -32.21 -5.48 -12.20
C GLU A 8 -31.71 -5.39 -10.76
N ILE A 9 -30.48 -5.87 -10.48
CA ILE A 9 -29.87 -5.77 -9.14
C ILE A 9 -29.66 -4.30 -8.75
N ALA A 10 -29.18 -3.48 -9.66
CA ALA A 10 -28.99 -2.05 -9.41
C ALA A 10 -30.30 -1.34 -9.10
N SER A 11 -31.40 -1.69 -9.80
CA SER A 11 -32.74 -1.16 -9.53
C SER A 11 -33.27 -1.58 -8.16
N GLU A 12 -33.15 -2.87 -7.82
CA GLU A 12 -33.58 -3.37 -6.50
C GLU A 12 -32.84 -2.68 -5.36
N LEU A 13 -31.51 -2.48 -5.50
CA LEU A 13 -30.70 -1.77 -4.51
C LEU A 13 -31.09 -0.29 -4.40
N TYR A 14 -31.38 0.36 -5.53
CA TYR A 14 -31.82 1.74 -5.57
C TYR A 14 -33.16 1.92 -4.84
N ASP A 15 -34.13 1.01 -5.07
CA ASP A 15 -35.44 1.06 -4.47
C ASP A 15 -35.44 0.96 -2.94
N ILE A 16 -34.43 0.29 -2.39
CA ILE A 16 -34.21 0.19 -0.94
C ILE A 16 -33.16 1.18 -0.41
N ALA A 17 -32.72 2.15 -1.23
CA ALA A 17 -31.69 3.11 -0.88
C ALA A 17 -30.41 2.48 -0.29
N CYS A 18 -29.99 1.36 -0.86
CA CYS A 18 -28.78 0.62 -0.46
C CYS A 18 -27.84 0.43 -1.64
N TYR A 19 -26.59 0.18 -1.33
CA TYR A 19 -25.59 -0.25 -2.31
C TYR A 19 -24.55 -1.13 -1.64
N TYR A 20 -23.83 -1.92 -2.45
CA TYR A 20 -22.66 -2.65 -2.00
C TYR A 20 -21.42 -2.24 -2.78
N ASP A 21 -20.26 -2.46 -2.15
CA ASP A 21 -18.95 -2.27 -2.74
C ASP A 21 -18.08 -3.49 -2.46
N LEU A 22 -17.26 -3.86 -3.43
CA LEU A 22 -16.32 -4.98 -3.34
C LEU A 22 -14.90 -4.45 -3.49
N SER A 23 -14.07 -4.72 -2.51
CA SER A 23 -12.66 -4.39 -2.57
C SER A 23 -11.81 -5.63 -2.33
N ALA A 24 -10.76 -5.78 -3.13
CA ALA A 24 -9.80 -6.85 -2.96
C ALA A 24 -8.39 -6.30 -3.04
N SER A 25 -7.57 -6.69 -2.08
CA SER A 25 -6.14 -6.41 -2.03
C SER A 25 -5.37 -7.72 -1.84
N GLN A 26 -4.05 -7.63 -1.80
CA GLN A 26 -3.19 -8.79 -1.57
C GLN A 26 -3.52 -9.59 -0.30
N ASN A 27 -3.95 -8.90 0.76
CA ASN A 27 -4.15 -9.49 2.09
C ASN A 27 -5.60 -9.40 2.60
N ARG A 28 -6.51 -8.79 1.87
CA ARG A 28 -7.89 -8.58 2.32
C ARG A 28 -8.85 -8.52 1.16
N CYS A 29 -9.98 -9.20 1.31
CA CYS A 29 -11.17 -8.98 0.52
C CYS A 29 -12.25 -8.44 1.46
N ALA A 30 -12.94 -7.37 1.06
CA ALA A 30 -14.02 -6.78 1.84
C ALA A 30 -15.25 -6.56 0.96
N ILE A 31 -16.40 -6.91 1.52
CA ILE A 31 -17.71 -6.65 0.97
C ILE A 31 -18.38 -5.63 1.92
N THR A 32 -18.73 -4.48 1.40
CA THR A 32 -19.31 -3.40 2.20
C THR A 32 -20.72 -3.09 1.74
N PHE A 33 -21.67 -3.15 2.65
CA PHE A 33 -23.04 -2.67 2.41
C PHE A 33 -23.24 -1.32 3.07
N LYS A 34 -23.89 -0.37 2.37
CA LYS A 34 -24.25 0.93 2.91
C LYS A 34 -25.68 1.26 2.51
N GLY A 35 -26.46 1.80 3.46
CA GLY A 35 -27.85 2.15 3.22
C GLY A 35 -28.62 2.41 4.51
N LEU A 36 -29.95 2.40 4.42
CA LEU A 36 -30.84 2.55 5.55
C LEU A 36 -30.77 1.30 6.45
N SER A 37 -30.68 1.52 7.76
CA SER A 37 -30.55 0.42 8.74
C SER A 37 -31.74 -0.54 8.73
N GLU A 38 -32.92 -0.07 8.39
CA GLU A 38 -34.13 -0.89 8.26
C GLU A 38 -34.07 -1.86 7.08
N ASN A 39 -33.30 -1.52 6.03
CA ASN A 39 -33.16 -2.32 4.81
C ASN A 39 -31.93 -3.24 4.84
N MET A 40 -31.24 -3.36 5.98
CA MET A 40 -30.03 -4.18 6.11
C MET A 40 -30.28 -5.64 5.71
N GLY A 41 -31.39 -6.25 6.16
CA GLY A 41 -31.71 -7.62 5.78
C GLY A 41 -31.92 -7.77 4.27
N GLN A 42 -32.64 -6.84 3.65
CA GLN A 42 -32.94 -6.90 2.22
C GLN A 42 -31.66 -6.78 1.36
N VAL A 43 -30.73 -5.88 1.70
CA VAL A 43 -29.47 -5.78 0.93
C VAL A 43 -28.62 -7.03 1.08
N MET A 44 -28.64 -7.67 2.25
CA MET A 44 -27.95 -8.95 2.45
C MET A 44 -28.60 -10.05 1.60
N ASP A 45 -29.92 -10.17 1.60
CA ASP A 45 -30.64 -11.16 0.78
C ASP A 45 -30.36 -10.98 -0.72
N ILE A 46 -30.36 -9.73 -1.22
CA ILE A 46 -30.03 -9.43 -2.63
C ILE A 46 -28.59 -9.89 -2.94
N PHE A 47 -27.65 -9.63 -2.05
CA PHE A 47 -26.26 -10.02 -2.26
C PHE A 47 -26.06 -11.53 -2.17
N GLU A 48 -26.67 -12.20 -1.20
CA GLU A 48 -26.61 -13.68 -1.06
C GLU A 48 -27.22 -14.37 -2.28
N ASP A 49 -28.37 -13.87 -2.76
CA ASP A 49 -28.99 -14.34 -4.00
C ASP A 49 -28.08 -14.16 -5.23
N LEU A 50 -27.46 -12.96 -5.33
CA LEU A 50 -26.48 -12.68 -6.38
C LEU A 50 -25.32 -13.69 -6.38
N VAL A 51 -24.69 -13.93 -5.22
CA VAL A 51 -23.56 -14.84 -5.13
C VAL A 51 -23.96 -16.28 -5.38
N ALA A 52 -25.12 -16.71 -4.87
CA ALA A 52 -25.63 -18.06 -5.04
C ALA A 52 -26.01 -18.38 -6.48
N ASN A 53 -26.67 -17.43 -7.16
CA ASN A 53 -27.31 -17.64 -8.47
C ASN A 53 -26.60 -16.95 -9.65
N ALA A 54 -25.50 -16.20 -9.41
CA ALA A 54 -24.72 -15.59 -10.50
C ALA A 54 -24.31 -16.65 -11.54
N GLN A 55 -24.49 -16.30 -12.79
CA GLN A 55 -24.07 -17.12 -13.94
C GLN A 55 -22.92 -16.42 -14.65
N GLY A 56 -21.99 -17.23 -15.16
CA GLY A 56 -20.91 -16.72 -15.97
C GLY A 56 -21.41 -16.19 -17.31
N ASP A 57 -20.81 -15.10 -17.77
CA ASP A 57 -21.05 -14.53 -19.09
C ASP A 57 -19.69 -14.41 -19.80
N GLU A 58 -19.49 -15.26 -20.82
CA GLU A 58 -18.23 -15.30 -21.56
C GLU A 58 -18.04 -14.09 -22.48
N GLU A 59 -19.10 -13.44 -22.95
CA GLU A 59 -19.00 -12.24 -23.77
C GLU A 59 -18.54 -11.04 -22.91
N ILE A 60 -19.13 -10.86 -21.74
CA ILE A 60 -18.69 -9.84 -20.77
C ILE A 60 -17.25 -10.10 -20.34
N LEU A 61 -16.91 -11.37 -20.06
CA LEU A 61 -15.52 -11.71 -19.68
C LEU A 61 -14.55 -11.44 -20.82
N ALA A 62 -14.91 -11.75 -22.07
CA ALA A 62 -14.04 -11.46 -23.23
C ALA A 62 -13.77 -9.97 -23.39
N ASN A 63 -14.79 -9.13 -23.24
CA ASN A 63 -14.65 -7.67 -23.27
C ASN A 63 -13.76 -7.16 -22.13
N TYR A 64 -13.95 -7.66 -20.91
CA TYR A 64 -13.11 -7.32 -19.75
C TYR A 64 -11.64 -7.73 -19.97
N LYS A 65 -11.38 -8.93 -20.51
CA LYS A 65 -10.02 -9.39 -20.84
C LYS A 65 -9.36 -8.47 -21.88
N ALA A 66 -10.10 -8.08 -22.94
CA ALA A 66 -9.60 -7.18 -23.96
C ALA A 66 -9.20 -5.81 -23.38
N ASP A 67 -10.03 -5.23 -22.51
CA ASP A 67 -9.74 -3.98 -21.82
C ASP A 67 -8.51 -4.11 -20.90
N LEU A 68 -8.40 -5.21 -20.18
CA LEU A 68 -7.27 -5.47 -19.29
C LEU A 68 -5.96 -5.66 -20.09
N LEU A 69 -5.98 -6.37 -21.20
CA LEU A 69 -4.82 -6.54 -22.08
C LEU A 69 -4.38 -5.20 -22.68
N LYS A 70 -5.34 -4.37 -23.11
CA LYS A 70 -5.05 -3.00 -23.56
C LYS A 70 -4.40 -2.17 -22.46
N LYS A 71 -4.99 -2.16 -21.26
CA LYS A 71 -4.42 -1.47 -20.08
C LYS A 71 -3.00 -1.96 -19.75
N ARG A 72 -2.73 -3.24 -19.88
CA ARG A 72 -1.38 -3.81 -19.70
C ARG A 72 -0.39 -3.28 -20.74
N ALA A 73 -0.81 -3.16 -22.01
CA ALA A 73 0.01 -2.57 -23.06
C ALA A 73 0.29 -1.10 -22.79
N ASP A 74 -0.72 -0.31 -22.41
CA ASP A 74 -0.61 1.10 -22.08
C ASP A 74 0.31 1.33 -20.87
N ASN A 75 0.22 0.49 -19.84
CA ASN A 75 1.10 0.56 -18.66
C ASN A 75 2.58 0.40 -19.02
N LYS A 76 2.92 -0.44 -20.00
CA LYS A 76 4.31 -0.60 -20.46
C LYS A 76 4.86 0.63 -21.16
N LEU A 77 3.99 1.52 -21.64
CA LEU A 77 4.35 2.79 -22.26
C LEU A 77 4.36 3.98 -21.28
N ASN A 78 3.88 3.77 -20.06
CA ASN A 78 3.79 4.81 -19.04
C ASN A 78 4.96 4.74 -18.05
N GLN A 79 5.67 5.84 -17.83
CA GLN A 79 6.86 5.90 -16.97
C GLN A 79 6.54 5.56 -15.52
N GLU A 80 5.47 6.12 -14.97
CA GLU A 80 5.05 5.89 -13.58
C GLU A 80 4.66 4.43 -13.35
N ALA A 81 3.94 3.81 -14.30
CA ALA A 81 3.58 2.41 -14.23
C ALA A 81 4.80 1.47 -14.30
N ASN A 82 5.79 1.80 -15.14
CA ASN A 82 7.07 1.08 -15.19
C ASN A 82 7.84 1.22 -13.87
N PHE A 83 7.88 2.42 -13.28
CA PHE A 83 8.55 2.63 -12.00
C PHE A 83 7.85 1.88 -10.86
N ALA A 84 6.52 1.91 -10.80
CA ALA A 84 5.75 1.15 -9.82
C ALA A 84 5.97 -0.37 -9.96
N ALA A 85 6.06 -0.88 -11.19
CA ALA A 85 6.37 -2.29 -11.46
C ALA A 85 7.81 -2.66 -11.02
N LEU A 86 8.79 -1.79 -11.28
CA LEU A 86 10.17 -1.97 -10.83
C LEU A 86 10.28 -1.96 -9.30
N GLN A 87 9.60 -1.04 -8.63
CA GLN A 87 9.50 -1.00 -7.16
C GLN A 87 8.92 -2.30 -6.60
N ARG A 88 7.80 -2.77 -7.18
CA ARG A 88 7.19 -4.03 -6.78
C ARG A 88 8.12 -5.22 -6.96
N PHE A 89 8.88 -5.25 -8.05
CA PHE A 89 9.91 -6.26 -8.29
C PHE A 89 11.01 -6.22 -7.23
N ALA A 90 11.49 -5.03 -6.89
CA ALA A 90 12.51 -4.85 -5.86
C ALA A 90 12.02 -5.23 -4.47
N PHE A 91 10.76 -4.88 -4.14
CA PHE A 91 10.16 -5.17 -2.84
C PHE A 91 9.91 -6.65 -2.62
N PHE A 92 9.43 -7.36 -3.62
CA PHE A 92 8.89 -8.72 -3.44
C PHE A 92 9.62 -9.80 -4.24
N GLY A 93 10.44 -9.42 -5.23
CA GLY A 93 11.12 -10.34 -6.13
C GLY A 93 10.23 -10.88 -7.27
N GLY A 94 10.89 -11.42 -8.31
CA GLY A 94 10.20 -11.92 -9.51
C GLY A 94 9.29 -13.11 -9.25
N GLU A 95 9.66 -14.01 -8.33
CA GLU A 95 8.83 -15.16 -7.96
C GLU A 95 7.48 -14.74 -7.37
N ALA A 96 7.49 -13.75 -6.48
CA ALA A 96 6.26 -13.21 -5.91
C ALA A 96 5.35 -12.56 -6.97
N ILE A 97 5.94 -11.86 -7.94
CA ILE A 97 5.20 -11.28 -9.06
C ILE A 97 4.54 -12.39 -9.90
N GLN A 98 5.28 -13.42 -10.28
CA GLN A 98 4.75 -14.54 -11.06
C GLN A 98 3.61 -15.27 -10.32
N ARG A 99 3.73 -15.40 -9.00
CA ARG A 99 2.71 -16.06 -8.17
C ARG A 99 1.43 -15.22 -8.02
N THR A 100 1.53 -13.89 -8.08
CA THR A 100 0.42 -12.97 -7.80
C THR A 100 -0.13 -12.24 -9.03
N THR A 101 0.48 -12.46 -10.18
CA THR A 101 0.06 -11.83 -11.44
C THR A 101 -0.14 -12.91 -12.49
N LEU A 102 -1.34 -13.04 -13.01
CA LEU A 102 -1.58 -13.89 -14.18
C LEU A 102 -0.85 -13.30 -15.38
N ASN A 103 -0.07 -14.11 -16.10
CA ASN A 103 0.44 -13.71 -17.40
C ASN A 103 -0.71 -13.62 -18.44
N ASN A 104 -0.41 -13.15 -19.65
CA ASN A 104 -1.46 -12.95 -20.65
C ASN A 104 -2.13 -14.27 -21.09
N GLU A 105 -1.37 -15.35 -21.24
CA GLU A 105 -1.89 -16.66 -21.59
C GLU A 105 -2.83 -17.22 -20.50
N GLN A 106 -2.44 -17.07 -19.23
CA GLN A 106 -3.27 -17.45 -18.09
C GLN A 106 -4.54 -16.60 -18.00
N LEU A 107 -4.44 -15.29 -18.29
CA LEU A 107 -5.60 -14.41 -18.33
C LEU A 107 -6.57 -14.80 -19.45
N GLU A 108 -6.07 -15.10 -20.64
CA GLU A 108 -6.88 -15.53 -21.78
C GLU A 108 -7.55 -16.87 -21.52
N ALA A 109 -6.90 -17.78 -20.80
CA ALA A 109 -7.44 -19.09 -20.46
C ALA A 109 -8.51 -19.07 -19.36
N LEU A 110 -8.73 -17.97 -18.65
CA LEU A 110 -9.78 -17.88 -17.64
C LEU A 110 -11.17 -18.03 -18.28
N THR A 111 -12.06 -18.72 -17.57
CA THR A 111 -13.48 -18.81 -17.91
C THR A 111 -14.32 -18.11 -16.86
N SER A 112 -15.53 -17.70 -17.22
CA SER A 112 -16.46 -17.06 -16.29
C SER A 112 -16.84 -17.98 -15.14
N ASP A 113 -16.98 -19.29 -15.39
CA ASP A 113 -17.30 -20.28 -14.36
C ASP A 113 -16.22 -20.38 -13.27
N VAL A 114 -14.93 -20.28 -13.66
CA VAL A 114 -13.82 -20.26 -12.69
C VAL A 114 -13.92 -19.04 -11.79
N LEU A 115 -14.26 -17.86 -12.33
CA LEU A 115 -14.39 -16.63 -11.54
C LEU A 115 -15.61 -16.68 -10.60
N ILE A 116 -16.76 -17.11 -11.10
CA ILE A 116 -17.98 -17.28 -10.29
C ILE A 116 -17.75 -18.32 -9.19
N GLY A 117 -17.06 -19.43 -9.48
CA GLY A 117 -16.68 -20.42 -8.44
C GLY A 117 -15.88 -19.79 -7.31
N LYS A 118 -14.91 -18.92 -7.62
CA LYS A 118 -14.11 -18.22 -6.61
C LYS A 118 -14.92 -17.22 -5.77
N VAL A 119 -15.90 -16.53 -6.39
CA VAL A 119 -16.80 -15.64 -5.64
C VAL A 119 -17.64 -16.42 -4.64
N ARG A 120 -18.22 -17.56 -5.08
CA ARG A 120 -19.00 -18.45 -4.20
C ARG A 120 -18.17 -19.04 -3.06
N ASP A 121 -16.89 -19.31 -3.30
CA ASP A 121 -15.98 -19.82 -2.27
C ASP A 121 -15.67 -18.80 -1.17
N LEU A 122 -15.83 -17.49 -1.41
CA LEU A 122 -15.62 -16.46 -0.39
C LEU A 122 -16.57 -16.64 0.80
N LEU A 123 -17.84 -16.99 0.56
CA LEU A 123 -18.83 -17.18 1.62
C LEU A 123 -18.56 -18.43 2.50
N LYS A 124 -17.71 -19.34 2.04
CA LYS A 124 -17.27 -20.51 2.80
C LYS A 124 -16.12 -20.22 3.77
N LYS A 125 -15.48 -19.05 3.63
CA LYS A 125 -14.28 -18.69 4.39
C LYS A 125 -14.63 -18.00 5.71
N GLN A 126 -13.78 -18.22 6.73
CA GLN A 126 -13.86 -17.43 7.95
C GLN A 126 -13.72 -15.94 7.62
N HIS A 127 -14.61 -15.13 8.17
CA HIS A 127 -14.63 -13.70 7.95
C HIS A 127 -15.00 -12.94 9.22
N THR A 128 -14.72 -11.64 9.24
CA THR A 128 -15.08 -10.75 10.33
C THR A 128 -16.15 -9.78 9.82
N ILE A 129 -17.25 -9.70 10.54
CA ILE A 129 -18.32 -8.73 10.26
C ILE A 129 -18.06 -7.48 11.10
N LEU A 130 -18.04 -6.34 10.43
CA LEU A 130 -17.90 -5.02 11.03
C LEU A 130 -19.21 -4.27 10.80
N TYR A 131 -19.77 -3.72 11.86
CA TYR A 131 -21.02 -2.98 11.78
C TYR A 131 -20.89 -1.59 12.38
N TYR A 132 -21.36 -0.59 11.64
CA TYR A 132 -21.52 0.77 12.11
C TYR A 132 -22.95 1.23 11.79
N GLY A 133 -23.77 1.40 12.82
CA GLY A 133 -25.17 1.78 12.65
C GLY A 133 -25.93 1.83 13.98
N PRO A 134 -27.25 2.11 13.95
CA PRO A 134 -28.06 2.32 15.15
C PRO A 134 -28.53 1.05 15.86
N LYS A 135 -28.39 -0.15 15.24
CA LYS A 135 -28.84 -1.41 15.85
C LYS A 135 -27.94 -1.78 17.01
N ASP A 136 -28.51 -2.28 18.07
CA ASP A 136 -27.76 -2.92 19.14
C ASP A 136 -27.21 -4.31 18.73
N LYS A 137 -26.38 -4.88 19.58
CA LYS A 137 -25.77 -6.18 19.29
C LYS A 137 -26.78 -7.30 19.12
N ALA A 138 -27.88 -7.31 19.89
CA ALA A 138 -28.88 -8.35 19.82
C ALA A 138 -29.67 -8.29 18.51
N GLY A 139 -30.09 -7.09 18.10
CA GLY A 139 -30.74 -6.84 16.81
C GLY A 139 -29.85 -7.17 15.63
N LEU A 140 -28.56 -6.77 15.68
CA LEU A 140 -27.60 -7.12 14.64
C LEU A 140 -27.43 -8.65 14.50
N LEU A 141 -27.28 -9.37 15.61
CA LEU A 141 -27.13 -10.83 15.59
C LEU A 141 -28.39 -11.54 15.08
N ALA A 142 -29.58 -10.99 15.34
CA ALA A 142 -30.83 -11.53 14.82
C ALA A 142 -30.88 -11.38 13.30
N ASP A 143 -30.55 -10.19 12.77
CA ASP A 143 -30.52 -9.96 11.32
C ASP A 143 -29.49 -10.84 10.62
N LEU A 144 -28.27 -10.95 11.18
CA LEU A 144 -27.22 -11.80 10.61
C LEU A 144 -27.65 -13.27 10.56
N LYS A 145 -28.34 -13.77 11.59
CA LYS A 145 -28.86 -15.15 11.59
C LYS A 145 -29.97 -15.36 10.55
N ALA A 146 -30.75 -14.33 10.28
CA ALA A 146 -31.86 -14.42 9.33
C ALA A 146 -31.41 -14.28 7.86
N HIS A 147 -30.39 -13.43 7.60
CA HIS A 147 -30.08 -12.95 6.26
C HIS A 147 -28.65 -13.26 5.80
N HIS A 148 -27.79 -13.82 6.65
CA HIS A 148 -26.43 -14.22 6.29
C HIS A 148 -26.24 -15.72 6.41
N GLN A 149 -26.26 -16.41 5.28
CA GLN A 149 -26.16 -17.86 5.23
C GLN A 149 -24.71 -18.32 5.10
N THR A 150 -24.23 -19.04 6.08
CA THR A 150 -22.89 -19.62 6.07
C THR A 150 -22.95 -21.12 6.31
N PRO A 151 -21.98 -21.89 5.81
CA PRO A 151 -21.80 -23.27 6.22
C PRO A 151 -21.64 -23.40 7.75
N GLU A 152 -22.03 -24.53 8.32
CA GLU A 152 -21.86 -24.82 9.75
C GLU A 152 -20.39 -24.69 10.19
N VAL A 153 -19.47 -25.11 9.31
CA VAL A 153 -18.03 -24.99 9.53
C VAL A 153 -17.43 -24.12 8.41
N LEU A 154 -16.88 -22.97 8.79
CA LEU A 154 -16.17 -22.08 7.89
C LEU A 154 -14.70 -22.49 7.74
N GLU A 155 -14.22 -22.46 6.51
CA GLU A 155 -12.81 -22.75 6.21
C GLU A 155 -11.91 -21.60 6.70
N PRO A 156 -10.80 -21.91 7.39
CA PRO A 156 -9.89 -20.89 7.86
C PRO A 156 -9.23 -20.13 6.69
N LEU A 157 -9.07 -18.82 6.85
CA LEU A 157 -8.27 -18.01 5.95
C LEU A 157 -6.82 -18.00 6.40
N THR A 158 -5.93 -18.44 5.51
CA THR A 158 -4.51 -18.27 5.70
C THR A 158 -4.06 -17.03 4.94
N ARG A 159 -3.45 -16.09 5.64
CA ARG A 159 -2.84 -14.91 5.01
C ARG A 159 -1.78 -15.38 4.00
N GLY A 160 -1.96 -14.99 2.74
CA GLY A 160 -0.94 -15.18 1.70
C GLY A 160 0.22 -14.23 1.95
N ASN A 161 1.19 -14.63 2.78
CA ASN A 161 2.29 -13.74 3.10
C ASN A 161 3.25 -13.60 1.91
N ILE A 162 3.29 -12.41 1.30
CA ILE A 162 4.34 -12.00 0.39
C ILE A 162 5.24 -11.04 1.18
N ALA A 163 6.34 -11.58 1.67
CA ALA A 163 7.27 -10.81 2.49
C ALA A 163 8.10 -9.86 1.61
N PHE A 164 8.42 -8.70 2.16
CA PHE A 164 9.41 -7.81 1.58
C PHE A 164 10.79 -8.46 1.56
N GLN A 165 11.50 -8.32 0.44
CA GLN A 165 12.86 -8.84 0.29
C GLN A 165 13.79 -8.24 1.35
N PRO A 166 14.69 -9.02 1.95
CA PRO A 166 15.71 -8.48 2.84
C PRO A 166 16.73 -7.61 2.07
N THR A 167 17.33 -6.64 2.75
CA THR A 167 18.38 -5.78 2.20
C THR A 167 19.69 -5.99 2.96
N GLU A 168 20.29 -7.16 2.79
CA GLU A 168 21.53 -7.57 3.48
C GLU A 168 22.79 -6.92 2.87
N GLN A 169 22.70 -6.55 1.60
CA GLN A 169 23.75 -5.88 0.83
C GLN A 169 23.15 -4.89 -0.16
N ASN A 170 23.97 -3.95 -0.62
CA ASN A 170 23.56 -3.01 -1.63
C ASN A 170 23.33 -3.70 -2.98
N LYS A 171 22.19 -3.42 -3.60
CA LYS A 171 21.77 -3.97 -4.90
C LYS A 171 21.13 -2.87 -5.74
N VAL A 172 21.39 -2.87 -7.04
CA VAL A 172 20.75 -1.95 -8.00
C VAL A 172 19.83 -2.74 -8.91
N CYS A 173 18.53 -2.45 -8.87
CA CYS A 173 17.53 -2.91 -9.83
C CYS A 173 17.33 -1.80 -10.87
N LEU A 174 17.77 -2.04 -12.10
CA LEU A 174 17.82 -1.06 -13.17
C LEU A 174 16.89 -1.46 -14.30
N ALA A 175 15.98 -0.57 -14.70
CA ALA A 175 15.12 -0.78 -15.85
C ALA A 175 15.26 0.36 -16.86
N ASN A 176 15.24 -0.02 -18.15
CA ASN A 176 15.37 0.97 -19.24
C ASN A 176 14.05 1.66 -19.52
N TYR A 177 14.10 2.99 -19.53
CA TYR A 177 12.99 3.82 -19.98
C TYR A 177 13.52 5.12 -20.56
N ASN A 178 13.16 5.39 -21.83
CA ASN A 178 13.62 6.58 -22.53
C ASN A 178 12.80 7.80 -22.09
N ALA A 179 13.34 8.56 -21.15
CA ALA A 179 12.80 9.83 -20.69
C ALA A 179 13.93 10.75 -20.22
N PRO A 180 13.74 12.09 -20.29
CA PRO A 180 14.74 13.08 -19.85
C PRO A 180 14.94 13.08 -18.32
N GLN A 181 13.99 12.53 -17.57
CA GLN A 181 14.06 12.40 -16.12
C GLN A 181 14.03 10.91 -15.73
N LEU A 182 14.91 10.54 -14.82
CA LEU A 182 14.86 9.25 -14.19
C LEU A 182 14.03 9.31 -12.90
N TYR A 183 13.47 8.17 -12.55
CA TYR A 183 12.89 7.91 -11.24
C TYR A 183 13.81 6.97 -10.45
N PHE A 184 14.03 7.32 -9.21
CA PHE A 184 14.90 6.62 -8.30
C PHE A 184 14.19 6.35 -6.98
N LEU A 185 14.30 5.13 -6.49
CA LEU A 185 13.93 4.74 -5.14
C LEU A 185 15.09 4.01 -4.49
N GLN A 186 15.44 4.40 -3.29
CA GLN A 186 16.34 3.69 -2.39
C GLN A 186 15.51 3.11 -1.24
N TYR A 187 15.53 1.79 -1.13
CA TYR A 187 14.69 1.03 -0.22
C TYR A 187 15.53 0.17 0.72
N SER A 188 15.15 0.15 2.00
CA SER A 188 15.75 -0.72 3.01
C SER A 188 14.68 -1.44 3.82
N ASN A 189 14.78 -2.77 3.90
CA ASN A 189 14.07 -3.56 4.89
C ASN A 189 14.87 -3.55 6.18
N LEU A 190 14.34 -2.89 7.23
CA LEU A 190 15.09 -2.64 8.46
C LEU A 190 15.29 -3.90 9.32
N GLY A 191 14.65 -5.02 8.96
CA GLY A 191 14.78 -6.30 9.66
C GLY A 191 14.25 -6.31 11.08
N LYS A 192 13.48 -5.29 11.48
CA LYS A 192 12.91 -5.12 12.81
C LYS A 192 11.39 -5.16 12.74
N LYS A 193 10.78 -5.90 13.64
CA LYS A 193 9.32 -6.05 13.77
C LYS A 193 8.69 -4.83 14.41
N PHE A 194 7.36 -4.74 14.27
CA PHE A 194 6.58 -3.67 14.87
C PHE A 194 6.82 -3.55 16.38
N ASP A 195 7.02 -2.30 16.81
CA ASP A 195 7.09 -1.88 18.22
C ASP A 195 6.39 -0.53 18.34
N VAL A 196 5.30 -0.49 19.09
CA VAL A 196 4.50 0.73 19.29
C VAL A 196 5.31 1.89 19.91
N ALA A 197 6.39 1.59 20.65
CA ALA A 197 7.27 2.59 21.24
C ALA A 197 8.03 3.41 20.18
N VAL A 198 8.12 2.93 18.95
CA VAL A 198 8.80 3.60 17.82
C VAL A 198 7.90 4.62 17.13
N ASP A 199 6.59 4.47 17.23
CA ASP A 199 5.62 5.33 16.53
C ASP A 199 5.85 6.85 16.69
N PRO A 200 6.13 7.38 17.89
CA PRO A 200 6.38 8.81 18.06
C PRO A 200 7.60 9.30 17.27
N ALA A 201 8.69 8.55 17.33
CA ALA A 201 9.93 8.88 16.62
C ALA A 201 9.74 8.78 15.11
N LEU A 202 9.10 7.71 14.62
CA LEU A 202 8.77 7.52 13.22
C LEU A 202 7.90 8.65 12.67
N LYS A 203 6.84 9.02 13.41
CA LYS A 203 5.94 10.09 13.01
C LYS A 203 6.65 11.43 12.91
N LEU A 204 7.48 11.75 13.91
CA LEU A 204 8.25 12.98 13.95
C LEU A 204 9.36 13.01 12.90
N TYR A 205 10.03 11.88 12.65
CA TYR A 205 11.05 11.74 11.61
C TYR A 205 10.47 12.03 10.22
N ASN A 206 9.34 11.42 9.90
CA ASN A 206 8.70 11.61 8.60
C ASN A 206 8.27 13.07 8.39
N GLU A 207 7.71 13.71 9.41
CA GLU A 207 7.32 15.11 9.35
C GLU A 207 8.55 16.04 9.21
N TYR A 208 9.62 15.79 9.97
CA TYR A 208 10.87 16.55 9.92
C TYR A 208 11.55 16.48 8.57
N ASN A 209 11.64 15.29 7.99
CA ASN A 209 12.35 15.08 6.73
C ASN A 209 11.51 15.42 5.50
N SER A 210 10.19 15.15 5.50
CA SER A 210 9.40 15.18 4.28
C SER A 210 7.97 15.70 4.43
N GLY A 211 7.55 16.15 5.62
CA GLY A 211 6.15 16.48 5.91
C GLY A 211 5.66 17.79 5.28
N SER A 212 6.54 18.69 4.86
CA SER A 212 6.17 20.00 4.35
C SER A 212 7.25 20.58 3.41
N MET A 213 6.97 21.72 2.78
CA MET A 213 7.97 22.48 2.00
C MET A 213 9.11 23.03 2.89
N GLY A 214 8.92 23.14 4.19
CA GLY A 214 9.97 23.50 5.16
C GLY A 214 10.79 22.31 5.65
N ALA A 215 10.46 21.10 5.25
CA ALA A 215 11.14 19.87 5.64
C ALA A 215 12.54 19.75 5.03
N ILE A 216 13.42 19.02 5.69
CA ILE A 216 14.85 18.93 5.34
C ILE A 216 15.08 18.47 3.90
N VAL A 217 14.42 17.39 3.48
CA VAL A 217 14.62 16.83 2.14
C VAL A 217 14.20 17.82 1.04
N PHE A 218 13.08 18.52 1.24
CA PHE A 218 12.64 19.52 0.28
C PHE A 218 13.64 20.67 0.19
N GLN A 219 14.07 21.21 1.33
CA GLN A 219 15.00 22.34 1.40
C GLN A 219 16.37 22.00 0.82
N GLU A 220 16.92 20.84 1.16
CA GLU A 220 18.26 20.42 0.69
C GLU A 220 18.27 19.98 -0.77
N MET A 221 17.30 19.16 -1.20
CA MET A 221 17.33 18.55 -2.53
C MET A 221 16.79 19.47 -3.62
N ARG A 222 15.76 20.25 -3.32
CA ARG A 222 15.09 21.09 -4.29
C ARG A 222 15.57 22.54 -4.23
N GLU A 223 15.46 23.20 -3.07
CA GLU A 223 15.72 24.63 -2.94
C GLU A 223 17.21 24.94 -2.93
N SER A 224 18.00 24.24 -2.14
CA SER A 224 19.42 24.53 -1.97
C SER A 224 20.30 24.02 -3.13
N ARG A 225 20.07 22.75 -3.56
CA ARG A 225 20.95 22.06 -4.53
C ARG A 225 20.35 21.95 -5.93
N SER A 226 19.07 22.25 -6.12
CA SER A 226 18.35 22.14 -7.41
C SER A 226 18.55 20.77 -8.09
N LEU A 227 18.58 19.69 -7.29
CA LEU A 227 18.85 18.34 -7.76
C LEU A 227 17.57 17.57 -8.14
N ALA A 228 16.41 17.96 -7.61
CA ALA A 228 15.19 17.20 -7.83
C ALA A 228 13.96 18.09 -7.90
N TYR A 229 13.00 17.71 -8.76
CA TYR A 229 11.66 18.27 -8.76
C TYR A 229 10.83 17.70 -7.60
N MET A 230 10.96 16.38 -7.37
CA MET A 230 10.30 15.65 -6.31
C MET A 230 11.35 14.85 -5.55
N ALA A 231 11.38 15.02 -4.23
CA ALA A 231 12.22 14.24 -3.33
C ALA A 231 11.52 14.09 -1.99
N PHE A 232 11.47 12.89 -1.44
CA PHE A 232 10.99 12.62 -0.08
C PHE A 232 11.57 11.33 0.47
N THR A 233 11.57 11.23 1.79
CA THR A 233 11.89 10.03 2.54
C THR A 233 10.70 9.59 3.36
N GLU A 234 10.58 8.30 3.60
CA GLU A 234 9.54 7.74 4.45
C GLU A 234 10.09 6.56 5.26
N TRP A 235 9.96 6.65 6.56
CA TRP A 235 10.09 5.53 7.47
C TRP A 235 8.72 4.89 7.62
N ILE A 236 8.57 3.66 7.13
CA ILE A 236 7.28 3.00 6.89
C ILE A 236 6.99 2.01 8.00
N ASN A 237 5.83 2.16 8.64
CA ASN A 237 5.29 1.21 9.59
C ASN A 237 4.94 -0.13 8.93
N PRO A 238 5.19 -1.27 9.59
CA PRO A 238 4.59 -2.53 9.17
C PRO A 238 3.05 -2.46 9.28
N SER A 239 2.38 -3.22 8.41
CA SER A 239 0.91 -3.34 8.44
C SER A 239 0.44 -4.46 9.37
N TYR A 240 1.30 -5.41 9.68
CA TYR A 240 1.03 -6.55 10.56
C TYR A 240 2.20 -6.79 11.50
N LEU A 241 1.92 -7.42 12.64
CA LEU A 241 2.91 -7.68 13.70
C LEU A 241 4.16 -8.42 13.19
N ASP A 242 3.99 -9.31 12.21
CA ASP A 242 5.08 -10.11 11.64
C ASP A 242 5.84 -9.43 10.50
N ASP A 243 5.37 -8.27 10.04
CA ASP A 243 6.06 -7.49 9.01
C ASP A 243 7.21 -6.67 9.61
N ASN A 244 8.17 -6.28 8.79
CA ASN A 244 9.28 -5.44 9.22
C ASN A 244 9.00 -3.96 8.92
N TYR A 245 9.61 -3.07 9.69
CA TYR A 245 9.77 -1.68 9.29
C TYR A 245 10.56 -1.57 8.00
N LEU A 246 10.19 -0.61 7.18
CA LEU A 246 10.88 -0.28 5.94
C LEU A 246 11.33 1.19 5.98
N PHE A 247 12.33 1.50 5.18
CA PHE A 247 12.72 2.86 4.88
C PHE A 247 12.79 3.04 3.37
N ALA A 248 12.24 4.13 2.87
CA ALA A 248 12.27 4.48 1.45
C ALA A 248 12.68 5.93 1.25
N ALA A 249 13.45 6.20 0.21
CA ALA A 249 13.78 7.53 -0.25
C ALA A 249 13.55 7.58 -1.77
N ILE A 250 12.74 8.53 -2.23
CA ILE A 250 12.33 8.65 -3.63
C ILE A 250 12.75 10.00 -4.17
N ILE A 251 13.23 9.98 -5.42
CA ILE A 251 13.61 11.20 -6.14
C ILE A 251 13.24 11.08 -7.62
N ALA A 252 12.82 12.20 -8.20
CA ALA A 252 12.76 12.38 -9.64
C ALA A 252 13.78 13.46 -10.03
N THR A 253 14.75 13.11 -10.87
CA THR A 253 15.85 13.99 -11.26
C THR A 253 16.21 13.82 -12.75
N GLN A 254 17.06 14.69 -13.28
CA GLN A 254 17.62 14.53 -14.62
C GLN A 254 18.63 13.38 -14.66
N ASN A 255 18.74 12.69 -15.80
CA ASN A 255 19.63 11.54 -15.95
C ASN A 255 21.10 11.89 -15.62
N ASP A 256 21.57 13.03 -16.03
CA ASP A 256 22.93 13.53 -15.81
C ASP A 256 23.24 13.95 -14.35
N LYS A 257 22.19 14.17 -13.54
CA LYS A 257 22.33 14.53 -12.12
C LYS A 257 22.19 13.34 -11.17
N MET A 258 22.00 12.12 -11.69
CA MET A 258 21.72 10.93 -10.89
C MET A 258 22.72 10.73 -9.75
N ALA A 259 24.02 10.71 -10.05
CA ALA A 259 25.07 10.47 -9.04
C ALA A 259 25.06 11.53 -7.94
N GLN A 260 24.97 12.81 -8.31
CA GLN A 260 24.92 13.92 -7.36
C GLN A 260 23.66 13.85 -6.47
N ALA A 261 22.54 13.43 -7.05
CA ALA A 261 21.27 13.33 -6.33
C ALA A 261 21.31 12.17 -5.32
N ILE A 262 21.87 11.03 -5.69
CA ILE A 262 22.03 9.87 -4.80
C ILE A 262 22.99 10.21 -3.65
N ASP A 263 24.16 10.77 -3.95
CA ASP A 263 25.15 11.17 -2.94
C ASP A 263 24.58 12.18 -1.95
N ALA A 264 23.82 13.18 -2.44
CA ALA A 264 23.18 14.17 -1.59
C ALA A 264 22.08 13.55 -0.68
N PHE A 265 21.33 12.57 -1.20
CA PHE A 265 20.36 11.83 -0.40
C PHE A 265 21.04 10.98 0.68
N ASP A 266 22.08 10.25 0.33
CA ASP A 266 22.86 9.45 1.29
C ASP A 266 23.47 10.33 2.37
N GLU A 267 23.96 11.52 2.04
CA GLU A 267 24.43 12.51 3.02
C GLU A 267 23.31 12.91 4.00
N ILE A 268 22.14 13.28 3.50
CA ILE A 268 20.99 13.68 4.32
C ILE A 268 20.52 12.53 5.23
N ILE A 269 20.40 11.33 4.68
CA ILE A 269 19.93 10.14 5.39
C ILE A 269 20.92 9.73 6.49
N ASN A 270 22.22 9.77 6.23
CA ASN A 270 23.22 9.31 7.18
C ASN A 270 23.63 10.38 8.20
N ASN A 271 23.64 11.65 7.82
CA ASN A 271 24.10 12.72 8.70
C ASN A 271 23.00 13.63 9.24
N MET A 272 21.75 13.46 8.80
CA MET A 272 20.55 14.19 9.21
C MET A 272 20.83 15.68 9.57
N PRO A 273 20.71 16.62 8.62
CA PRO A 273 20.99 18.04 8.88
C PRO A 273 20.21 18.57 10.09
N GLU A 274 20.88 19.36 10.92
CA GLU A 274 20.28 19.94 12.13
C GLU A 274 19.61 21.29 11.81
N SER A 275 18.31 21.40 12.08
CA SER A 275 17.55 22.62 11.97
C SER A 275 16.53 22.71 13.11
N GLU A 276 16.80 23.57 14.09
CA GLU A 276 15.87 23.80 15.19
C GLU A 276 14.53 24.34 14.70
N ALA A 277 14.53 25.19 13.68
CA ALA A 277 13.31 25.72 13.10
C ALA A 277 12.47 24.65 12.43
N ALA A 278 13.09 23.76 11.61
CA ALA A 278 12.40 22.64 10.98
C ALA A 278 11.88 21.63 12.02
N PHE A 279 12.66 21.37 13.08
CA PHE A 279 12.24 20.46 14.15
C PHE A 279 11.02 21.00 14.91
N LYS A 280 11.03 22.28 15.27
CA LYS A 280 9.89 22.91 15.93
C LYS A 280 8.65 22.87 15.05
N LEU A 281 8.79 23.19 13.77
CA LEU A 281 7.70 23.16 12.81
C LEU A 281 7.12 21.74 12.64
N ALA A 282 7.97 20.73 12.50
CA ALA A 282 7.57 19.33 12.40
C ALA A 282 6.83 18.85 13.65
N LYS A 283 7.35 19.18 14.83
CA LYS A 283 6.73 18.84 16.12
C LYS A 283 5.33 19.48 16.25
N GLU A 284 5.21 20.76 15.94
CA GLU A 284 3.93 21.48 15.94
C GLU A 284 2.95 20.90 14.94
N ALA A 285 3.42 20.51 13.74
CA ALA A 285 2.60 19.90 12.71
C ALA A 285 2.05 18.53 13.16
N VAL A 286 2.89 17.65 13.72
CA VAL A 286 2.45 16.36 14.28
C VAL A 286 1.39 16.55 15.35
N LEU A 287 1.64 17.43 16.31
CA LEU A 287 0.71 17.68 17.42
C LEU A 287 -0.62 18.28 16.93
N THR A 288 -0.56 19.23 15.99
CA THR A 288 -1.75 19.85 15.40
C THR A 288 -2.56 18.83 14.60
N ASN A 289 -1.92 18.02 13.76
CA ASN A 289 -2.58 16.99 13.01
C ASN A 289 -3.31 15.98 13.93
N LEU A 290 -2.67 15.57 15.02
CA LEU A 290 -3.28 14.67 16.01
C LEU A 290 -4.46 15.31 16.75
N ARG A 291 -4.39 16.61 17.06
CA ARG A 291 -5.49 17.35 17.71
C ARG A 291 -6.69 17.57 16.82
N THR A 292 -6.45 17.81 15.53
CA THR A 292 -7.50 18.17 14.57
C THR A 292 -8.10 16.97 13.83
N SER A 293 -7.34 15.88 13.67
CA SER A 293 -7.86 14.67 13.05
C SER A 293 -9.01 14.07 13.86
N ARG A 294 -10.04 13.64 13.16
CA ARG A 294 -11.18 12.97 13.75
C ARG A 294 -11.38 11.63 13.06
N THR A 295 -11.58 10.61 13.86
CA THR A 295 -12.09 9.31 13.36
C THR A 295 -13.59 9.40 13.33
N ILE A 296 -14.18 9.35 12.16
CA ILE A 296 -15.61 9.54 11.98
C ILE A 296 -16.26 8.29 11.38
N LYS A 297 -17.52 8.07 11.71
CA LYS A 297 -18.34 6.98 11.15
C LYS A 297 -17.63 5.61 11.25
N ASP A 298 -17.66 4.86 10.16
CA ASP A 298 -17.11 3.51 10.02
C ASP A 298 -15.56 3.47 10.03
N GLU A 299 -14.86 4.61 9.89
CA GLU A 299 -13.40 4.66 10.05
C GLU A 299 -12.91 4.09 11.39
N VAL A 300 -13.73 4.17 12.44
CA VAL A 300 -13.40 3.61 13.76
C VAL A 300 -13.19 2.11 13.69
N LEU A 301 -13.96 1.41 12.85
CA LEU A 301 -13.87 -0.03 12.65
C LEU A 301 -12.55 -0.41 11.97
N TRP A 302 -12.17 0.33 10.93
CA TRP A 302 -10.92 0.09 10.20
C TRP A 302 -9.67 0.40 11.03
N LYS A 303 -9.72 1.46 11.85
CA LYS A 303 -8.67 1.74 12.83
C LYS A 303 -8.53 0.63 13.89
N TYR A 304 -9.66 0.11 14.35
CA TYR A 304 -9.65 -1.04 15.27
C TYR A 304 -8.99 -2.27 14.63
N ILE A 305 -9.36 -2.61 13.39
CA ILE A 305 -8.75 -3.73 12.67
C ILE A 305 -7.26 -3.51 12.45
N ALA A 306 -6.84 -2.31 12.03
CA ALA A 306 -5.42 -1.99 11.83
C ALA A 306 -4.61 -2.13 13.14
N ASN A 307 -5.15 -1.66 14.26
CA ASN A 307 -4.52 -1.84 15.57
C ASN A 307 -4.47 -3.32 15.98
N LYS A 308 -5.56 -4.07 15.75
CA LYS A 308 -5.63 -5.52 16.03
C LYS A 308 -4.58 -6.30 15.21
N ASP A 309 -4.41 -5.96 13.93
CA ASP A 309 -3.41 -6.59 13.04
C ASP A 309 -1.96 -6.35 13.53
N LEU A 310 -1.74 -5.28 14.29
CA LEU A 310 -0.47 -4.93 14.95
C LEU A 310 -0.40 -5.37 16.42
N GLY A 311 -1.43 -6.04 16.96
CA GLY A 311 -1.47 -6.46 18.36
C GLY A 311 -1.62 -5.31 19.36
N VAL A 312 -2.09 -4.12 18.92
CA VAL A 312 -2.26 -2.93 19.78
C VAL A 312 -3.71 -2.81 20.23
N THR A 313 -3.91 -2.64 21.53
CA THR A 313 -5.23 -2.49 22.17
C THR A 313 -5.56 -1.06 22.57
N GLU A 314 -4.56 -0.17 22.56
CA GLU A 314 -4.69 1.22 23.01
C GLU A 314 -4.78 2.20 21.82
N ASP A 315 -5.17 3.44 22.11
CA ASP A 315 -5.15 4.52 21.12
C ASP A 315 -3.72 4.98 20.84
N ARG A 316 -3.17 4.53 19.72
CA ARG A 316 -1.82 4.90 19.25
C ARG A 316 -1.66 6.42 19.10
N ASN A 317 -2.68 7.13 18.63
CA ASN A 317 -2.60 8.58 18.44
C ASN A 317 -2.42 9.32 19.76
N LYS A 318 -3.07 8.85 20.83
CA LYS A 318 -2.90 9.38 22.18
C LYS A 318 -1.47 9.20 22.66
N ALA A 319 -0.94 7.98 22.55
CA ALA A 319 0.43 7.67 22.95
C ALA A 319 1.48 8.49 22.18
N ILE A 320 1.30 8.64 20.84
CA ILE A 320 2.15 9.48 20.00
C ILE A 320 2.08 10.95 20.47
N PHE A 321 0.88 11.47 20.69
CA PHE A 321 0.68 12.84 21.10
C PHE A 321 1.39 13.16 22.43
N GLU A 322 1.18 12.33 23.45
CA GLU A 322 1.80 12.49 24.76
C GLU A 322 3.33 12.44 24.66
N LYS A 323 3.87 11.48 23.91
CA LYS A 323 5.33 11.31 23.80
C LYS A 323 6.00 12.41 22.98
N VAL A 324 5.42 12.81 21.84
CA VAL A 324 6.00 13.84 20.95
C VAL A 324 6.11 15.20 21.65
N GLN A 325 5.20 15.52 22.60
CA GLN A 325 5.29 16.76 23.37
C GLN A 325 6.63 16.93 24.09
N ASP A 326 7.22 15.86 24.57
CA ASP A 326 8.45 15.88 25.36
C ASP A 326 9.71 15.56 24.53
N MET A 327 9.54 15.09 23.27
CA MET A 327 10.66 14.75 22.40
C MET A 327 11.51 15.98 22.06
N THR A 328 12.82 15.79 22.12
CA THR A 328 13.85 16.75 21.72
C THR A 328 14.45 16.37 20.35
N PHE A 329 15.23 17.27 19.76
CA PHE A 329 15.98 16.94 18.55
C PHE A 329 17.00 15.81 18.79
N ALA A 330 17.58 15.72 19.99
CA ALA A 330 18.48 14.63 20.35
C ALA A 330 17.77 13.26 20.34
N ASP A 331 16.52 13.17 20.77
CA ASP A 331 15.72 11.94 20.70
C ASP A 331 15.46 11.54 19.25
N LEU A 332 15.15 12.51 18.38
CA LEU A 332 14.94 12.25 16.94
C LEU A 332 16.23 11.77 16.28
N LYS A 333 17.36 12.39 16.58
CA LYS A 333 18.68 12.02 16.08
C LYS A 333 19.08 10.61 16.52
N ALA A 334 18.86 10.28 17.79
CA ALA A 334 19.11 8.95 18.33
C ALA A 334 18.27 7.87 17.61
N ALA A 335 17.00 8.17 17.32
CA ALA A 335 16.13 7.27 16.55
C ALA A 335 16.64 7.07 15.11
N GLN A 336 17.06 8.16 14.43
CA GLN A 336 17.64 8.09 13.10
C GLN A 336 18.93 7.26 13.09
N GLU A 337 19.84 7.48 14.03
CA GLU A 337 21.09 6.71 14.14
C GLU A 337 20.84 5.22 14.39
N GLN A 338 19.86 4.88 15.22
CA GLN A 338 19.49 3.51 15.55
C GLN A 338 18.81 2.77 14.41
N TRP A 339 17.95 3.46 13.63
CA TRP A 339 17.03 2.83 12.70
C TRP A 339 17.38 3.07 11.23
N ILE A 340 17.89 4.21 10.85
CA ILE A 340 18.01 4.67 9.46
C ILE A 340 19.45 4.74 8.98
N LYS A 341 20.36 5.24 9.84
CA LYS A 341 21.76 5.45 9.48
C LYS A 341 22.48 4.16 9.07
N ASP A 342 23.38 4.26 8.10
CA ASP A 342 24.31 3.21 7.64
C ASP A 342 23.61 1.91 7.20
N ARG A 343 22.41 2.01 6.64
CA ARG A 343 21.69 0.85 6.13
C ARG A 343 22.20 0.40 4.76
N LYS A 344 21.86 -0.84 4.42
CA LYS A 344 21.99 -1.35 3.06
C LYS A 344 20.71 -1.11 2.30
N TYR A 345 20.83 -0.90 0.98
CA TYR A 345 19.71 -0.50 0.14
C TYR A 345 19.57 -1.36 -1.10
N THR A 346 18.35 -1.57 -1.52
CA THR A 346 18.02 -1.89 -2.91
C THR A 346 17.65 -0.58 -3.61
N TYR A 347 18.44 -0.22 -4.61
CA TYR A 347 18.24 0.96 -5.43
C TYR A 347 17.43 0.56 -6.67
N CYS A 348 16.27 1.20 -6.88
CA CYS A 348 15.45 1.03 -8.08
C CYS A 348 15.62 2.25 -8.96
N ILE A 349 16.10 2.06 -10.17
CA ILE A 349 16.38 3.15 -11.09
C ILE A 349 15.69 2.87 -12.42
N LEU A 350 14.80 3.78 -12.82
CA LEU A 350 14.13 3.77 -14.12
C LEU A 350 14.58 5.00 -14.91
N GLY A 351 15.35 4.79 -15.97
CA GLY A 351 15.90 5.86 -16.80
C GLY A 351 16.48 5.34 -18.11
N ASP A 352 16.98 6.23 -18.98
CA ASP A 352 17.63 5.80 -20.21
C ASP A 352 19.04 5.28 -19.90
N LEU A 353 19.24 3.98 -20.10
CA LEU A 353 20.51 3.30 -19.81
C LEU A 353 21.73 3.90 -20.53
N LYS A 354 21.51 4.62 -21.64
CA LYS A 354 22.57 5.26 -22.41
C LYS A 354 23.11 6.51 -21.73
N ASP A 355 22.26 7.17 -20.95
CA ASP A 355 22.55 8.45 -20.30
C ASP A 355 23.00 8.26 -18.83
N LEU A 356 22.88 7.03 -18.27
CA LEU A 356 23.22 6.75 -16.89
C LEU A 356 24.70 6.39 -16.72
N ASP A 357 25.34 6.88 -15.66
CA ASP A 357 26.70 6.52 -15.25
C ASP A 357 26.74 5.08 -14.71
N GLN A 358 27.06 4.13 -15.60
CA GLN A 358 27.13 2.71 -15.29
C GLN A 358 28.23 2.37 -14.28
N ASP A 359 29.32 3.12 -14.27
CA ASP A 359 30.44 2.89 -13.34
C ASP A 359 30.06 3.34 -11.93
N TYR A 360 29.32 4.44 -11.81
CA TYR A 360 28.74 4.86 -10.54
C TYR A 360 27.75 3.81 -10.00
N LEU A 361 26.85 3.30 -10.84
CA LEU A 361 25.90 2.27 -10.43
C LEU A 361 26.57 0.99 -9.91
N ARG A 362 27.67 0.56 -10.54
CA ARG A 362 28.46 -0.60 -10.05
C ARG A 362 29.13 -0.34 -8.70
N LYS A 363 29.44 0.91 -8.37
CA LYS A 363 29.97 1.28 -7.05
C LYS A 363 28.90 1.25 -5.97
N LEU A 364 27.64 1.56 -6.31
CA LEU A 364 26.53 1.48 -5.37
C LEU A 364 26.26 0.05 -4.91
N GLY A 365 26.34 -0.92 -5.82
CA GLY A 365 26.07 -2.32 -5.51
C GLY A 365 26.00 -3.22 -6.73
N THR A 366 25.59 -4.46 -6.53
CA THR A 366 25.40 -5.43 -7.62
C THR A 366 24.25 -4.98 -8.51
N VAL A 367 24.52 -4.75 -9.80
CA VAL A 367 23.55 -4.29 -10.78
C VAL A 367 22.79 -5.45 -11.41
N GLN A 368 21.47 -5.42 -11.34
CA GLN A 368 20.56 -6.30 -12.06
C GLN A 368 19.71 -5.45 -13.02
N ILE A 369 19.83 -5.71 -14.32
CA ILE A 369 18.92 -5.13 -15.31
C ILE A 369 17.64 -5.95 -15.32
N VAL A 370 16.50 -5.30 -15.12
CA VAL A 370 15.17 -5.92 -15.03
C VAL A 370 14.37 -5.58 -16.28
N SER A 371 13.90 -6.59 -16.99
CA SER A 371 13.04 -6.40 -18.15
C SER A 371 11.61 -6.06 -17.77
N GLN A 372 10.87 -5.43 -18.71
CA GLN A 372 9.43 -5.19 -18.51
C GLN A 372 8.65 -6.48 -18.21
N LYS A 373 9.00 -7.59 -18.87
CA LYS A 373 8.36 -8.89 -18.63
C LYS A 373 8.55 -9.36 -17.18
N GLU A 374 9.75 -9.21 -16.63
CA GLU A 374 10.04 -9.61 -15.25
C GLU A 374 9.32 -8.73 -14.24
N MET A 375 9.33 -7.39 -14.41
CA MET A 375 8.75 -6.48 -13.41
C MET A 375 7.23 -6.42 -13.48
N PHE A 376 6.60 -6.60 -14.64
CA PHE A 376 5.14 -6.64 -14.77
C PHE A 376 4.55 -8.03 -14.55
N GLY A 377 5.28 -9.11 -14.88
CA GLY A 377 4.81 -10.49 -14.80
C GLY A 377 3.91 -10.93 -15.97
N TYR A 378 3.78 -10.06 -17.04
CA TYR A 378 2.97 -10.35 -18.22
C TYR A 378 3.57 -9.81 -19.53
#